data_613bdd9a62661bf212515f6f569c5b1d
#
_entry.id   613bdd9a62661bf212515f6f569c5b1d
#
_cell.length_a   1.000
_cell.length_b   1.000
_cell.length_c   1.000
_cell.angle_alpha   90.00
_cell.angle_beta   90.00
_cell.angle_gamma   90.00
#
_symmetry.space_group_name_H-M   'P 1'
#
loop_
_entity.id
_entity.type
_entity.pdbx_description
1 polymer ?
#
loop_
_entity_poly.entity_id
_entity_poly.type
_entity_poly.pdbx_seq_one_letter_code
_entity_poly.pdbx_strand_id
1 'polypeptide(L)'
;MAGSEAAWHIANAGIPVVLHEMRPTVKTFAHQTENLAELVCSNSFRSDDDTANAVGLLHWEMREAGSIIMEMGAQHSVPAGSALAVDRDAFSQAVTDKLLAHPMITVERGEITGLPPANWGQTIIATGPLTSQSMAEAVLAETDETSLAFFDAIAPIVYAESVDMKQAWFQSRYDKGETVEEQTAYLNCPMDEAQYN
;
A
#
# COMPACT_ATOMS: atom_id res chain seq x y z
N MET A 1 2.13 -3.67 3.04
CA MET A 1 3.37 -3.12 2.43
C MET A 1 4.55 -3.09 3.39
N ALA A 2 4.50 -2.38 4.54
CA ALA A 2 5.67 -2.27 5.43
C ALA A 2 6.23 -3.63 5.91
N GLY A 3 5.37 -4.57 6.28
CA GLY A 3 5.81 -5.93 6.64
C GLY A 3 6.44 -6.69 5.48
N SER A 4 5.93 -6.51 4.26
CA SER A 4 6.51 -7.09 3.04
C SER A 4 7.91 -6.55 2.76
N GLU A 5 8.07 -5.24 2.89
CA GLU A 5 9.37 -4.55 2.74
C GLU A 5 10.37 -5.02 3.78
N ALA A 6 9.97 -5.06 5.06
CA ALA A 6 10.83 -5.53 6.15
C ALA A 6 11.26 -6.99 5.94
N ALA A 7 10.32 -7.87 5.60
CA ALA A 7 10.62 -9.28 5.33
C ALA A 7 11.62 -9.44 4.18
N TRP A 8 11.46 -8.66 3.11
CA TRP A 8 12.35 -8.65 1.96
C TRP A 8 13.79 -8.27 2.35
N HIS A 9 13.96 -7.17 3.07
CA HIS A 9 15.29 -6.72 3.49
C HIS A 9 15.97 -7.66 4.47
N ILE A 10 15.23 -8.18 5.45
CA ILE A 10 15.77 -9.13 6.44
C ILE A 10 16.22 -10.42 5.74
N ALA A 11 15.39 -10.94 4.84
CA ALA A 11 15.69 -12.16 4.10
C ALA A 11 16.91 -11.99 3.16
N ASN A 12 17.01 -10.86 2.47
CA ASN A 12 18.19 -10.54 1.64
C ASN A 12 19.48 -10.36 2.45
N ALA A 13 19.37 -10.03 3.74
CA ALA A 13 20.51 -10.05 4.66
C ALA A 13 20.88 -11.46 5.14
N GLY A 14 20.22 -12.51 4.62
CA GLY A 14 20.50 -13.92 4.97
C GLY A 14 19.86 -14.37 6.28
N ILE A 15 18.86 -13.65 6.79
CA ILE A 15 18.17 -13.95 8.04
C ILE A 15 16.79 -14.57 7.71
N PRO A 16 16.47 -15.78 8.20
CA PRO A 16 15.15 -16.38 8.02
C PRO A 16 14.04 -15.52 8.64
N VAL A 17 12.93 -15.38 7.92
CA VAL A 17 11.77 -14.59 8.32
C VAL A 17 10.50 -15.43 8.25
N VAL A 18 9.67 -15.34 9.28
CA VAL A 18 8.28 -15.81 9.23
C VAL A 18 7.39 -14.57 9.13
N LEU A 19 6.66 -14.45 8.02
CA LEU A 19 5.74 -13.36 7.76
C LEU A 19 4.31 -13.84 8.03
N HIS A 20 3.70 -13.34 9.10
CA HIS A 20 2.32 -13.66 9.44
C HIS A 20 1.34 -12.71 8.73
N GLU A 21 0.30 -13.28 8.12
CA GLU A 21 -0.78 -12.55 7.45
C GLU A 21 -2.12 -13.15 7.85
N MET A 22 -3.02 -12.33 8.40
CA MET A 22 -4.30 -12.82 8.91
C MET A 22 -5.29 -13.28 7.81
N ARG A 23 -5.15 -12.79 6.58
CA ARG A 23 -6.00 -13.20 5.46
C ARG A 23 -5.55 -14.54 4.87
N PRO A 24 -6.45 -15.40 4.46
CA PRO A 24 -7.91 -15.21 4.34
C PRO A 24 -8.70 -15.52 5.61
N THR A 25 -8.06 -15.95 6.70
CA THR A 25 -8.74 -16.43 7.92
C THR A 25 -9.58 -15.31 8.55
N VAL A 26 -8.99 -14.11 8.70
CA VAL A 26 -9.69 -12.90 9.14
C VAL A 26 -9.61 -11.87 8.03
N LYS A 27 -10.77 -11.41 7.56
CA LYS A 27 -10.89 -10.42 6.50
C LYS A 27 -11.15 -9.04 7.09
N THR A 28 -10.66 -8.01 6.42
CA THR A 28 -11.08 -6.62 6.66
C THR A 28 -12.16 -6.24 5.65
N PHE A 29 -12.88 -5.17 5.92
CA PHE A 29 -13.89 -4.64 4.99
C PHE A 29 -13.27 -4.03 3.70
N ALA A 30 -11.99 -3.68 3.72
CA ALA A 30 -11.30 -2.98 2.64
C ALA A 30 -10.53 -3.91 1.69
N HIS A 31 -9.97 -5.01 2.20
CA HIS A 31 -9.22 -5.93 1.38
C HIS A 31 -10.15 -6.84 0.56
N GLN A 32 -9.80 -7.04 -0.71
CA GLN A 32 -10.57 -7.87 -1.65
C GLN A 32 -9.87 -9.19 -1.95
N THR A 33 -8.55 -9.25 -1.79
CA THR A 33 -7.71 -10.39 -2.14
C THR A 33 -6.98 -10.97 -0.91
N GLU A 34 -6.26 -12.06 -1.12
CA GLU A 34 -5.33 -12.65 -0.14
C GLU A 34 -3.89 -12.18 -0.36
N ASN A 35 -3.67 -11.31 -1.35
CA ASN A 35 -2.33 -10.86 -1.72
C ASN A 35 -1.70 -9.99 -0.64
N LEU A 36 -0.40 -10.16 -0.44
CA LEU A 36 0.40 -9.27 0.39
C LEU A 36 0.50 -7.89 -0.29
N ALA A 37 0.70 -6.85 0.50
CA ALA A 37 0.84 -5.47 0.01
C ALA A 37 -0.35 -4.93 -0.81
N GLU A 38 -1.55 -5.49 -0.66
CA GLU A 38 -2.75 -5.00 -1.33
C GLU A 38 -3.02 -3.53 -1.00
N LEU A 39 -3.28 -2.73 -2.03
CA LEU A 39 -3.59 -1.31 -1.90
C LEU A 39 -5.10 -1.11 -1.69
N VAL A 40 -5.50 -0.64 -0.53
CA VAL A 40 -6.90 -0.50 -0.13
C VAL A 40 -7.44 0.93 -0.21
N CYS A 41 -6.58 1.93 -0.36
CA CYS A 41 -6.96 3.33 -0.45
C CYS A 41 -6.78 3.85 -1.88
N SER A 42 -5.59 4.31 -2.23
CA SER A 42 -5.23 4.81 -3.54
C SER A 42 -4.28 3.83 -4.23
N ASN A 43 -4.28 3.82 -5.56
CA ASN A 43 -3.24 3.11 -6.32
C ASN A 43 -2.02 3.99 -6.62
N SER A 44 -1.97 5.21 -6.09
CA SER A 44 -0.88 6.16 -6.28
C SER A 44 0.02 6.23 -5.05
N PHE A 45 1.32 6.14 -5.29
CA PHE A 45 2.39 6.40 -4.32
C PHE A 45 2.80 7.89 -4.30
N ARG A 46 2.02 8.78 -4.92
CA ARG A 46 2.28 10.21 -5.09
C ARG A 46 3.38 10.49 -6.12
N SER A 47 4.02 11.68 -6.02
CA SER A 47 5.04 12.11 -6.96
C SER A 47 6.25 11.17 -6.98
N ASP A 48 6.74 10.89 -8.17
CA ASP A 48 7.96 10.10 -8.40
C ASP A 48 9.13 10.98 -8.93
N ASP A 49 8.95 12.30 -8.90
CA ASP A 49 9.98 13.28 -9.27
C ASP A 49 10.97 13.46 -8.11
N ASP A 50 12.13 12.85 -8.22
CA ASP A 50 13.19 12.85 -7.21
C ASP A 50 13.97 14.17 -7.14
N THR A 51 13.83 15.02 -8.12
CA THR A 51 14.56 16.29 -8.23
C THR A 51 13.80 17.48 -7.65
N ALA A 52 12.47 17.43 -7.70
CA ALA A 52 11.61 18.53 -7.30
C ALA A 52 10.62 18.22 -6.18
N ASN A 53 10.56 16.96 -5.71
CA ASN A 53 9.57 16.52 -4.73
C ASN A 53 10.18 15.61 -3.66
N ALA A 54 9.92 15.90 -2.38
CA ALA A 54 10.45 15.12 -1.27
C ALA A 54 9.98 13.65 -1.27
N VAL A 55 8.77 13.37 -1.76
CA VAL A 55 8.27 12.00 -1.90
C VAL A 55 9.02 11.26 -3.00
N GLY A 56 9.27 11.92 -4.13
CA GLY A 56 10.09 11.36 -5.22
C GLY A 56 11.51 11.06 -4.77
N LEU A 57 12.12 11.95 -4.00
CA LEU A 57 13.44 11.71 -3.40
C LEU A 57 13.41 10.47 -2.48
N LEU A 58 12.40 10.33 -1.64
CA LEU A 58 12.23 9.13 -0.80
C LEU A 58 12.09 7.86 -1.66
N HIS A 59 11.34 7.90 -2.76
CA HIS A 59 11.24 6.78 -3.68
C HIS A 59 12.59 6.41 -4.28
N TRP A 60 13.39 7.40 -4.65
CA TRP A 60 14.75 7.19 -5.14
C TRP A 60 15.63 6.50 -4.08
N GLU A 61 15.63 7.01 -2.85
CA GLU A 61 16.38 6.40 -1.73
C GLU A 61 15.94 4.95 -1.48
N MET A 62 14.63 4.67 -1.53
CA MET A 62 14.10 3.31 -1.38
C MET A 62 14.56 2.40 -2.52
N ARG A 63 14.62 2.88 -3.77
CA ARG A 63 15.14 2.12 -4.93
C ARG A 63 16.62 1.79 -4.73
N GLU A 64 17.42 2.76 -4.32
CA GLU A 64 18.85 2.54 -4.02
C GLU A 64 19.05 1.54 -2.87
N ALA A 65 18.14 1.50 -1.92
CA ALA A 65 18.13 0.51 -0.86
C ALA A 65 17.63 -0.89 -1.30
N GLY A 66 17.14 -1.06 -2.53
CA GLY A 66 16.66 -2.35 -3.04
C GLY A 66 15.24 -2.71 -2.60
N SER A 67 14.35 -1.71 -2.47
CA SER A 67 12.95 -1.88 -2.09
C SER A 67 12.18 -2.76 -3.05
N ILE A 68 11.55 -3.83 -2.54
CA ILE A 68 10.62 -4.67 -3.31
C ILE A 68 9.38 -3.87 -3.74
N ILE A 69 8.90 -2.96 -2.90
CA ILE A 69 7.71 -2.14 -3.19
C ILE A 69 7.98 -1.21 -4.36
N MET A 70 9.13 -0.54 -4.38
CA MET A 70 9.49 0.35 -5.50
C MET A 70 9.80 -0.44 -6.78
N GLU A 71 10.42 -1.60 -6.68
CA GLU A 71 10.69 -2.45 -7.84
C GLU A 71 9.40 -2.94 -8.49
N MET A 72 8.48 -3.51 -7.72
CA MET A 72 7.20 -3.99 -8.23
C MET A 72 6.29 -2.83 -8.67
N GLY A 73 6.38 -1.68 -7.98
CA GLY A 73 5.69 -0.47 -8.36
C GLY A 73 6.09 0.03 -9.75
N ALA A 74 7.37 0.03 -10.05
CA ALA A 74 7.89 0.42 -11.37
C ALA A 74 7.46 -0.56 -12.48
N GLN A 75 7.49 -1.88 -12.20
CA GLN A 75 7.12 -2.92 -13.17
C GLN A 75 5.63 -2.94 -13.52
N HIS A 76 4.77 -2.51 -12.59
CA HIS A 76 3.31 -2.52 -12.74
C HIS A 76 2.71 -1.10 -12.71
N SER A 77 3.52 -0.11 -13.14
CA SER A 77 3.08 1.27 -13.21
C SER A 77 2.04 1.48 -14.31
N VAL A 78 1.12 2.42 -14.05
CA VAL A 78 0.13 2.92 -15.00
C VAL A 78 0.31 4.42 -15.19
N PRO A 79 -0.08 4.98 -16.33
CA PRO A 79 0.06 6.42 -16.59
C PRO A 79 -0.63 7.28 -15.53
N ALA A 80 0.13 8.19 -14.90
CA ALA A 80 -0.36 9.08 -13.83
C ALA A 80 0.42 10.41 -13.78
N GLY A 81 0.88 10.92 -14.91
CA GLY A 81 1.70 12.13 -14.98
C GLY A 81 3.02 11.93 -14.22
N SER A 82 3.34 12.83 -13.28
CA SER A 82 4.56 12.73 -12.45
C SER A 82 4.41 11.84 -11.21
N ALA A 83 3.29 11.14 -11.05
CA ALA A 83 3.07 10.25 -9.92
C ALA A 83 3.38 8.80 -10.29
N LEU A 84 3.89 8.02 -9.33
CA LEU A 84 3.92 6.58 -9.44
C LEU A 84 2.55 6.03 -9.07
N ALA A 85 1.77 5.62 -10.05
CA ALA A 85 0.53 4.87 -9.85
C ALA A 85 0.68 3.46 -10.43
N VAL A 86 -0.03 2.50 -9.87
CA VAL A 86 0.11 1.09 -10.25
C VAL A 86 -1.24 0.43 -10.54
N ASP A 87 -1.21 -0.61 -11.36
CA ASP A 87 -2.26 -1.62 -11.38
C ASP A 87 -2.24 -2.36 -10.03
N ARG A 88 -3.31 -2.24 -9.25
CA ARG A 88 -3.37 -2.76 -7.87
C ARG A 88 -3.21 -4.26 -7.79
N ASP A 89 -3.91 -4.96 -8.69
CA ASP A 89 -3.95 -6.42 -8.65
C ASP A 89 -2.63 -7.00 -9.12
N ALA A 90 -2.10 -6.49 -10.23
CA ALA A 90 -0.80 -6.90 -10.76
C ALA A 90 0.34 -6.59 -9.77
N PHE A 91 0.32 -5.42 -9.14
CA PHE A 91 1.31 -5.02 -8.14
C PHE A 91 1.29 -5.95 -6.91
N SER A 92 0.12 -6.15 -6.29
CA SER A 92 0.01 -6.96 -5.08
C SER A 92 0.32 -8.44 -5.34
N GLN A 93 -0.07 -8.94 -6.52
CA GLN A 93 0.28 -10.29 -6.95
C GLN A 93 1.80 -10.44 -7.11
N ALA A 94 2.45 -9.50 -7.80
CA ALA A 94 3.90 -9.55 -8.02
C ALA A 94 4.70 -9.48 -6.72
N VAL A 95 4.31 -8.63 -5.76
CA VAL A 95 4.91 -8.59 -4.42
C VAL A 95 4.73 -9.93 -3.71
N THR A 96 3.53 -10.51 -3.78
CA THR A 96 3.22 -11.80 -3.15
C THR A 96 4.09 -12.91 -3.72
N ASP A 97 4.14 -13.03 -5.04
CA ASP A 97 4.89 -14.08 -5.73
C ASP A 97 6.38 -13.99 -5.43
N LYS A 98 6.93 -12.78 -5.41
CA LYS A 98 8.34 -12.54 -5.13
C LYS A 98 8.71 -12.90 -3.70
N LEU A 99 7.85 -12.59 -2.72
CA LEU A 99 8.06 -12.98 -1.32
C LEU A 99 7.94 -14.49 -1.12
N LEU A 100 6.94 -15.12 -1.73
CA LEU A 100 6.74 -16.57 -1.66
C LEU A 100 7.87 -17.37 -2.33
N ALA A 101 8.51 -16.80 -3.36
CA ALA A 101 9.64 -17.44 -4.05
C ALA A 101 10.97 -17.29 -3.28
N HIS A 102 11.04 -16.45 -2.25
CA HIS A 102 12.30 -16.20 -1.53
C HIS A 102 12.59 -17.33 -0.53
N PRO A 103 13.76 -18.01 -0.60
CA PRO A 103 14.05 -19.21 0.20
C PRO A 103 14.12 -18.96 1.72
N MET A 104 14.32 -17.70 2.14
CA MET A 104 14.44 -17.31 3.54
C MET A 104 13.13 -16.73 4.10
N ILE A 105 12.03 -16.69 3.33
CA ILE A 105 10.74 -16.18 3.77
C ILE A 105 9.74 -17.34 3.85
N THR A 106 9.13 -17.50 5.01
CA THR A 106 7.99 -18.40 5.20
C THR A 106 6.76 -17.53 5.48
N VAL A 107 5.70 -17.69 4.70
CA VAL A 107 4.42 -17.00 4.93
C VAL A 107 3.47 -17.92 5.68
N GLU A 108 3.06 -17.51 6.87
CA GLU A 108 2.07 -18.20 7.69
C GLU A 108 0.75 -17.43 7.69
N ARG A 109 -0.33 -18.11 7.32
CA ARG A 109 -1.69 -17.53 7.25
C ARG A 109 -2.44 -17.82 8.54
N GLY A 110 -2.89 -16.75 9.19
CA GLY A 110 -3.64 -16.81 10.44
C GLY A 110 -3.52 -15.51 11.23
N GLU A 111 -4.53 -15.25 12.06
CA GLU A 111 -4.50 -14.09 12.93
C GLU A 111 -3.57 -14.33 14.13
N ILE A 112 -2.79 -13.33 14.46
CA ILE A 112 -2.06 -13.24 15.73
C ILE A 112 -2.91 -12.41 16.68
N THR A 113 -3.50 -13.06 17.68
CA THR A 113 -4.53 -12.49 18.56
C THR A 113 -3.99 -11.73 19.77
N GLY A 114 -2.71 -11.43 19.80
CA GLY A 114 -2.07 -10.71 20.90
C GLY A 114 -0.65 -10.35 20.53
N LEU A 115 0.12 -9.88 21.51
CA LEU A 115 1.55 -9.63 21.29
C LEU A 115 2.28 -10.94 21.01
N PRO A 116 3.25 -10.94 20.09
CA PRO A 116 4.06 -12.12 19.81
C PRO A 116 4.75 -12.66 21.07
N PRO A 117 4.78 -13.99 21.25
CA PRO A 117 5.44 -14.57 22.42
C PRO A 117 6.95 -14.29 22.43
N ALA A 118 7.52 -14.09 23.61
CA ALA A 118 8.93 -13.73 23.76
C ALA A 118 9.93 -14.74 23.13
N ASN A 119 9.51 -15.99 22.97
CA ASN A 119 10.34 -17.02 22.34
C ASN A 119 10.43 -16.92 20.80
N TRP A 120 9.67 -16.04 20.18
CA TRP A 120 9.82 -15.74 18.74
C TRP A 120 11.05 -14.87 18.46
N GLY A 121 11.65 -14.27 19.49
CA GLY A 121 12.78 -13.39 19.35
C GLY A 121 12.35 -11.98 18.87
N GLN A 122 13.10 -11.42 17.94
CA GLN A 122 12.80 -10.08 17.42
C GLN A 122 11.58 -10.11 16.49
N THR A 123 10.62 -9.24 16.75
CA THR A 123 9.38 -9.17 16.01
C THR A 123 9.09 -7.74 15.59
N ILE A 124 8.57 -7.60 14.36
CA ILE A 124 8.10 -6.33 13.80
C ILE A 124 6.59 -6.42 13.62
N ILE A 125 5.83 -5.55 14.30
CA ILE A 125 4.39 -5.42 14.09
C ILE A 125 4.17 -4.36 13.01
N ALA A 126 3.74 -4.80 11.83
CA ALA A 126 3.57 -3.96 10.64
C ALA A 126 2.18 -4.11 10.01
N THR A 127 1.16 -4.25 10.85
CA THR A 127 -0.22 -4.55 10.49
C THR A 127 -0.96 -3.36 9.85
N GLY A 128 -0.45 -2.13 10.01
CA GLY A 128 -1.01 -0.93 9.41
C GLY A 128 -2.34 -0.48 10.04
N PRO A 129 -3.10 0.38 9.36
CA PRO A 129 -4.31 0.98 9.92
C PRO A 129 -5.50 0.00 10.02
N LEU A 130 -5.46 -1.12 9.34
CA LEU A 130 -6.50 -2.16 9.36
C LEU A 130 -6.09 -3.35 10.22
N THR A 131 -5.40 -3.08 11.32
CA THR A 131 -5.03 -4.05 12.35
C THR A 131 -6.28 -4.73 12.93
N SER A 132 -6.20 -6.04 13.20
CA SER A 132 -7.30 -6.74 13.86
C SER A 132 -7.56 -6.17 15.25
N GLN A 133 -8.80 -6.28 15.71
CA GLN A 133 -9.19 -5.73 17.01
C GLN A 133 -8.36 -6.33 18.16
N SER A 134 -8.13 -7.63 18.14
CA SER A 134 -7.35 -8.33 19.16
C SER A 134 -5.89 -7.86 19.24
N MET A 135 -5.25 -7.63 18.11
CA MET A 135 -3.90 -7.06 18.06
C MET A 135 -3.90 -5.59 18.49
N ALA A 136 -4.89 -4.81 18.07
CA ALA A 136 -5.02 -3.40 18.47
C ALA A 136 -5.17 -3.26 20.00
N GLU A 137 -6.00 -4.09 20.61
CA GLU A 137 -6.19 -4.14 22.06
C GLU A 137 -4.90 -4.54 22.81
N ALA A 138 -4.16 -5.51 22.26
CA ALA A 138 -2.89 -5.95 22.84
C ALA A 138 -1.81 -4.86 22.78
N VAL A 139 -1.71 -4.14 21.66
CA VAL A 139 -0.79 -3.00 21.51
C VAL A 139 -1.17 -1.86 22.44
N LEU A 140 -2.47 -1.56 22.56
CA LEU A 140 -2.98 -0.54 23.45
C LEU A 140 -2.63 -0.82 24.93
N ALA A 141 -2.80 -2.07 25.34
CA ALA A 141 -2.48 -2.49 26.70
C ALA A 141 -0.97 -2.38 27.05
N GLU A 142 -0.09 -2.55 26.04
CA GLU A 142 1.36 -2.46 26.23
C GLU A 142 1.86 -1.01 26.22
N THR A 143 1.18 -0.11 25.52
CA THR A 143 1.62 1.29 25.36
C THR A 143 1.09 2.23 26.43
N ASP A 144 0.25 1.77 27.37
CA ASP A 144 -0.46 2.59 28.36
C ASP A 144 -1.29 3.76 27.75
N GLU A 145 -1.59 3.67 26.45
CA GLU A 145 -2.40 4.67 25.75
C GLU A 145 -3.90 4.42 25.99
N THR A 146 -4.67 5.49 26.00
CA THR A 146 -6.13 5.40 26.19
C THR A 146 -6.90 5.12 24.90
N SER A 147 -6.27 5.36 23.75
CA SER A 147 -6.85 5.07 22.44
C SER A 147 -5.77 4.93 21.37
N LEU A 148 -5.99 4.03 20.41
CA LEU A 148 -5.27 4.00 19.15
C LEU A 148 -6.12 4.73 18.11
N ALA A 149 -5.56 5.78 17.52
CA ALA A 149 -6.22 6.50 16.44
C ALA A 149 -5.98 5.77 15.11
N PHE A 150 -6.96 5.01 14.67
CA PHE A 150 -6.98 4.45 13.31
C PHE A 150 -7.86 5.34 12.45
N PHE A 151 -7.24 5.99 11.46
CA PHE A 151 -7.99 6.74 10.45
C PHE A 151 -8.20 5.85 9.24
N ASP A 152 -9.45 5.66 8.88
CA ASP A 152 -9.82 5.05 7.62
C ASP A 152 -9.59 6.07 6.50
N ALA A 153 -8.59 5.78 5.67
CA ALA A 153 -8.23 6.61 4.53
C ALA A 153 -8.70 5.98 3.21
N ILE A 154 -9.76 5.18 3.23
CA ILE A 154 -10.29 4.54 2.02
C ILE A 154 -10.85 5.62 1.10
N ALA A 155 -10.21 5.79 -0.06
CA ALA A 155 -10.77 6.59 -1.14
C ALA A 155 -11.98 5.88 -1.74
N PRO A 156 -13.09 6.59 -2.01
CA PRO A 156 -14.22 6.00 -2.70
C PRO A 156 -13.79 5.43 -4.05
N ILE A 157 -14.16 4.18 -4.30
CA ILE A 157 -13.98 3.54 -5.61
C ILE A 157 -15.35 3.46 -6.26
N VAL A 158 -15.49 4.00 -7.45
CA VAL A 158 -16.73 4.00 -8.22
C VAL A 158 -16.54 3.21 -9.51
N TYR A 159 -17.63 2.63 -10.02
CA TYR A 159 -17.58 1.99 -11.34
C TYR A 159 -17.45 3.05 -12.43
N ALA A 160 -16.58 2.81 -13.40
CA ALA A 160 -16.33 3.76 -14.50
C ALA A 160 -17.61 4.12 -15.26
N GLU A 161 -18.50 3.15 -15.47
CA GLU A 161 -19.79 3.34 -16.12
C GLU A 161 -20.79 4.17 -15.30
N SER A 162 -20.55 4.37 -14.00
CA SER A 162 -21.37 5.22 -13.15
C SER A 162 -21.01 6.70 -13.22
N VAL A 163 -19.92 7.04 -13.90
CA VAL A 163 -19.44 8.41 -14.01
C VAL A 163 -20.15 9.14 -15.17
N ASP A 164 -20.78 10.28 -14.88
CA ASP A 164 -21.34 11.13 -15.91
C ASP A 164 -20.25 11.93 -16.64
N MET A 165 -19.80 11.40 -17.78
CA MET A 165 -18.77 12.03 -18.59
C MET A 165 -19.19 13.35 -19.26
N LYS A 166 -20.44 13.83 -19.06
CA LYS A 166 -20.84 15.19 -19.46
C LYS A 166 -20.40 16.24 -18.43
N GLN A 167 -20.16 15.82 -17.20
CA GLN A 167 -19.73 16.67 -16.10
C GLN A 167 -18.26 16.45 -15.75
N ALA A 168 -17.71 15.26 -16.04
CA ALA A 168 -16.34 14.89 -15.77
C ALA A 168 -15.46 14.99 -17.02
N TRP A 169 -14.18 15.22 -16.86
CA TRP A 169 -13.21 15.26 -17.96
C TRP A 169 -11.85 14.68 -17.54
N PHE A 170 -11.09 14.23 -18.53
CA PHE A 170 -9.72 13.74 -18.33
C PHE A 170 -8.72 14.90 -18.41
N GLN A 171 -7.86 15.01 -17.43
CA GLN A 171 -6.78 15.99 -17.37
C GLN A 171 -5.74 15.59 -16.34
N SER A 172 -4.46 15.79 -16.61
CA SER A 172 -3.41 15.60 -15.61
C SER A 172 -3.43 16.74 -14.59
N ARG A 173 -2.92 16.46 -13.40
CA ARG A 173 -2.78 17.48 -12.38
C ARG A 173 -1.73 18.52 -12.79
N TYR A 174 -2.14 19.79 -12.83
CA TYR A 174 -1.32 20.93 -13.29
C TYR A 174 -0.89 20.84 -14.76
N ASP A 175 -1.68 20.17 -15.60
CA ASP A 175 -1.39 19.98 -17.04
C ASP A 175 0.01 19.38 -17.30
N LYS A 176 0.49 18.55 -16.39
CA LYS A 176 1.78 17.86 -16.52
C LYS A 176 1.64 16.57 -17.33
N GLY A 177 2.67 16.25 -18.09
CA GLY A 177 2.81 15.04 -18.89
C GLY A 177 3.40 15.35 -20.26
N GLU A 178 4.23 14.46 -20.79
CA GLU A 178 4.85 14.59 -22.11
C GLU A 178 4.03 13.90 -23.19
N THR A 179 3.23 12.89 -22.82
CA THR A 179 2.35 12.14 -23.73
C THR A 179 0.88 12.49 -23.50
N VAL A 180 0.03 12.16 -24.47
CA VAL A 180 -1.44 12.36 -24.36
C VAL A 180 -2.00 11.51 -23.21
N GLU A 181 -1.51 10.28 -23.04
CA GLU A 181 -1.91 9.39 -21.96
C GLU A 181 -1.59 10.01 -20.59
N GLU A 182 -0.42 10.61 -20.43
CA GLU A 182 -0.03 11.28 -19.19
C GLU A 182 -0.84 12.55 -18.96
N GLN A 183 -1.12 13.33 -20.01
CA GLN A 183 -1.93 14.54 -19.92
C GLN A 183 -3.40 14.26 -19.60
N THR A 184 -3.87 13.05 -19.83
CA THR A 184 -5.25 12.60 -19.57
C THR A 184 -5.35 11.55 -18.47
N ALA A 185 -4.36 11.49 -17.58
CA ALA A 185 -4.20 10.41 -16.60
C ALA A 185 -5.25 10.41 -15.46
N TYR A 186 -5.92 11.55 -15.21
CA TYR A 186 -6.90 11.67 -14.15
C TYR A 186 -8.28 12.04 -14.66
N LEU A 187 -9.30 11.44 -14.05
CA LEU A 187 -10.68 11.88 -14.22
C LEU A 187 -10.99 12.97 -13.19
N ASN A 188 -11.32 14.15 -13.68
CA ASN A 188 -11.65 15.31 -12.84
C ASN A 188 -13.16 15.48 -12.78
N CYS A 189 -13.69 15.65 -11.56
CA CYS A 189 -15.09 15.94 -11.31
C CYS A 189 -15.20 17.33 -10.67
N PRO A 190 -15.95 18.28 -11.25
CA PRO A 190 -16.15 19.57 -10.64
C PRO A 190 -17.00 19.43 -9.37
N MET A 191 -16.78 20.31 -8.43
CA MET A 191 -17.56 20.41 -7.20
C MET A 191 -17.83 21.90 -6.94
N ASP A 192 -19.06 22.24 -6.68
CA ASP A 192 -19.41 23.58 -6.26
C ASP A 192 -19.25 23.77 -4.73
N GLU A 193 -19.36 25.03 -4.26
CA GLU A 193 -19.18 25.34 -2.84
C GLU A 193 -20.21 24.62 -1.94
N ALA A 194 -21.43 24.41 -2.41
CA ALA A 194 -22.47 23.74 -1.64
C ALA A 194 -22.24 22.21 -1.54
N GLN A 195 -21.57 21.64 -2.54
CA GLN A 195 -21.15 20.23 -2.52
C GLN A 195 -19.90 20.00 -1.68
N TYR A 196 -19.06 21.04 -1.54
CA TYR A 196 -17.84 20.96 -0.75
C TYR A 196 -18.11 21.10 0.76
N ASN A 197 -19.08 21.96 1.17
CA ASN A 197 -19.48 22.20 2.57
C ASN A 197 -20.56 21.23 3.05
#